data_455c060875a814d1fac2e359905ef1db
#
_entry.id   455c060875a814d1fac2e359905ef1db
#
_cell.length_a   1.000
_cell.length_b   1.000
_cell.length_c   1.000
_cell.angle_alpha   90.00
_cell.angle_beta   90.00
_cell.angle_gamma   90.00
#
_symmetry.space_group_name_H-M   'P 1'
#
loop_
_entity.id
_entity.type
_entity.pdbx_description
1 polymer ?
#
loop_
_entity_poly.entity_id
_entity_poly.type
_entity_poly.pdbx_seq_one_letter_code
_entity_poly.pdbx_strand_id
1 'polypeptide(L)'
;GLFVRKGEKSTPVRFFKTSIIKNAENEESFIRTNKTYNLFNGQQVEGFEYEKPENVTNTEDDSVKIADSFGIDCGANIKNIDNNKAYYHIKEDFINLPKIELFESGVSYAGYLLHELAHWSGHKNRLDRFTEAGTSYPFEELVAELGATMLLSQLGIEKTPRLDHAQYLNS
;
A
#
# COMPACT_ATOMS: atom_id res chain seq x y z
N GLY A 1 3.14 -12.35 -32.55
CA GLY A 1 2.79 -11.06 -31.91
C GLY A 1 1.91 -11.32 -30.70
N LEU A 2 1.94 -10.40 -29.74
CA LEU A 2 1.11 -10.48 -28.53
C LEU A 2 -0.31 -10.04 -28.88
N PHE A 3 -1.33 -10.81 -28.49
CA PHE A 3 -2.72 -10.42 -28.68
C PHE A 3 -3.62 -10.99 -27.56
N VAL A 4 -4.66 -10.23 -27.19
CA VAL A 4 -5.64 -10.67 -26.20
C VAL A 4 -6.49 -11.80 -26.78
N ARG A 5 -6.64 -12.89 -26.02
CA ARG A 5 -7.48 -14.02 -26.46
C ARG A 5 -8.92 -13.58 -26.68
N LYS A 6 -9.56 -14.16 -27.70
CA LYS A 6 -10.96 -13.87 -28.02
C LYS A 6 -11.89 -14.24 -26.86
N GLY A 7 -12.75 -13.32 -26.45
CA GLY A 7 -13.71 -13.50 -25.36
C GLY A 7 -13.22 -13.06 -23.98
N GLU A 8 -11.97 -12.65 -23.84
CA GLU A 8 -11.45 -12.13 -22.59
C GLU A 8 -12.08 -10.77 -22.23
N LYS A 9 -12.31 -10.54 -20.92
CA LYS A 9 -12.88 -9.31 -20.41
C LYS A 9 -11.78 -8.41 -19.85
N SER A 10 -11.77 -7.15 -20.26
CA SER A 10 -10.86 -6.15 -19.74
C SER A 10 -11.29 -5.67 -18.35
N THR A 11 -10.32 -5.21 -17.57
CA THR A 11 -10.54 -4.44 -16.34
C THR A 11 -10.47 -2.96 -16.67
N PRO A 12 -11.56 -2.17 -16.50
CA PRO A 12 -11.53 -0.73 -16.74
C PRO A 12 -10.77 -0.03 -15.62
N VAL A 13 -9.74 0.75 -15.99
CA VAL A 13 -8.99 1.60 -15.06
C VAL A 13 -9.23 3.05 -15.42
N ARG A 14 -9.64 3.86 -14.45
CA ARG A 14 -9.90 5.28 -14.63
C ARG A 14 -8.70 6.10 -14.17
N PHE A 15 -8.23 6.96 -15.05
CA PHE A 15 -7.18 7.90 -14.77
C PHE A 15 -7.76 9.30 -14.62
N PHE A 16 -7.49 9.94 -13.49
CA PHE A 16 -7.87 11.31 -13.21
C PHE A 16 -6.63 12.19 -13.17
N LYS A 17 -6.67 13.28 -13.93
CA LYS A 17 -5.61 14.29 -13.88
C LYS A 17 -6.25 15.67 -13.73
N THR A 18 -5.78 16.42 -12.75
CA THR A 18 -6.04 17.84 -12.65
C THR A 18 -4.85 18.60 -13.25
N SER A 19 -5.09 19.42 -14.26
CA SER A 19 -4.08 20.28 -14.86
C SER A 19 -4.45 21.73 -14.59
N ILE A 20 -3.49 22.54 -14.19
CA ILE A 20 -3.64 23.98 -14.04
C ILE A 20 -3.32 24.60 -15.39
N ILE A 21 -4.25 25.38 -15.93
CA ILE A 21 -4.01 26.21 -17.11
C ILE A 21 -4.14 27.68 -16.71
N LYS A 22 -3.27 28.51 -17.28
CA LYS A 22 -3.32 29.97 -17.12
C LYS A 22 -3.89 30.58 -18.39
N ASN A 23 -4.86 31.49 -18.24
CA ASN A 23 -5.37 32.28 -19.37
C ASN A 23 -4.40 33.42 -19.71
N ALA A 24 -4.72 34.21 -20.74
CA ALA A 24 -3.92 35.33 -21.15
C ALA A 24 -3.77 36.43 -20.07
N GLU A 25 -4.65 36.47 -19.09
CA GLU A 25 -4.68 37.41 -17.97
C GLU A 25 -4.00 36.80 -16.72
N ASN A 26 -3.31 35.65 -16.87
CA ASN A 26 -2.57 34.95 -15.81
C ASN A 26 -3.45 34.33 -14.68
N GLU A 27 -4.78 34.25 -14.90
CA GLU A 27 -5.70 33.59 -13.99
C GLU A 27 -5.62 32.07 -14.13
N GLU A 28 -5.57 31.36 -13.01
CA GLU A 28 -5.48 29.92 -12.97
C GLU A 28 -6.85 29.25 -13.06
N SER A 29 -6.99 28.32 -13.98
CA SER A 29 -8.17 27.45 -14.11
C SER A 29 -7.77 25.99 -13.98
N PHE A 30 -8.65 25.19 -13.38
CA PHE A 30 -8.41 23.77 -13.18
C PHE A 30 -9.18 22.96 -14.21
N ILE A 31 -8.47 22.23 -15.08
CA ILE A 31 -9.08 21.23 -15.96
C ILE A 31 -8.93 19.86 -15.34
N ARG A 32 -10.07 19.21 -15.12
CA ARG A 32 -10.11 17.79 -14.70
C ARG A 32 -10.30 16.90 -15.91
N THR A 33 -9.31 16.09 -16.21
CA THR A 33 -9.38 15.08 -17.27
C THR A 33 -9.64 13.72 -16.65
N ASN A 34 -10.66 13.02 -17.16
CA ASN A 34 -10.97 11.65 -16.82
C ASN A 34 -10.81 10.80 -18.08
N LYS A 35 -9.93 9.78 -18.03
CA LYS A 35 -9.74 8.80 -19.11
C LYS A 35 -9.93 7.40 -18.55
N THR A 36 -10.65 6.58 -19.29
CA THR A 36 -10.79 5.16 -18.99
C THR A 36 -9.90 4.36 -19.94
N TYR A 37 -9.09 3.47 -19.36
CA TYR A 37 -8.28 2.51 -20.09
C TYR A 37 -8.79 1.12 -19.80
N ASN A 38 -8.86 0.28 -20.81
CA ASN A 38 -9.19 -1.14 -20.67
C ASN A 38 -7.88 -1.93 -20.59
N LEU A 39 -7.60 -2.47 -19.41
CA LEU A 39 -6.42 -3.28 -19.19
C LEU A 39 -6.76 -4.77 -19.22
N PHE A 40 -5.80 -5.57 -19.65
CA PHE A 40 -5.89 -7.02 -19.65
C PHE A 40 -4.74 -7.60 -18.82
N ASN A 41 -5.01 -8.64 -18.05
CA ASN A 41 -3.98 -9.39 -17.37
C ASN A 41 -3.08 -10.09 -18.40
N GLY A 42 -1.77 -10.19 -18.13
CA GLY A 42 -0.84 -10.90 -18.99
C GLY A 42 -1.27 -12.34 -19.30
N GLN A 43 -1.93 -13.02 -18.37
CA GLN A 43 -2.51 -14.35 -18.58
C GLN A 43 -3.63 -14.40 -19.63
N GLN A 44 -4.22 -13.27 -19.99
CA GLN A 44 -5.26 -13.13 -21.03
C GLN A 44 -4.65 -12.86 -22.41
N VAL A 45 -3.31 -12.71 -22.48
CA VAL A 45 -2.59 -12.36 -23.70
C VAL A 45 -1.86 -13.58 -24.22
N GLU A 46 -2.16 -13.99 -25.45
CA GLU A 46 -1.48 -15.09 -26.13
C GLU A 46 -0.10 -14.63 -26.60
N GLY A 47 0.90 -15.49 -26.40
CA GLY A 47 2.30 -15.18 -26.69
C GLY A 47 3.00 -14.32 -25.63
N PHE A 48 2.32 -14.01 -24.53
CA PHE A 48 2.93 -13.34 -23.38
C PHE A 48 3.47 -14.40 -22.40
N GLU A 49 4.78 -14.49 -22.29
CA GLU A 49 5.43 -15.32 -21.28
C GLU A 49 5.57 -14.49 -20.01
N TYR A 50 4.87 -14.91 -18.97
CA TYR A 50 4.99 -14.36 -17.64
C TYR A 50 5.98 -15.19 -16.85
N GLU A 51 7.13 -14.62 -16.55
CA GLU A 51 8.00 -15.17 -15.52
C GLU A 51 7.28 -15.09 -14.20
N LYS A 52 6.75 -16.23 -13.73
CA LYS A 52 6.28 -16.30 -12.35
C LYS A 52 7.47 -15.96 -11.47
N PRO A 53 7.37 -14.96 -10.58
CA PRO A 53 8.38 -14.77 -9.56
C PRO A 53 8.56 -16.13 -8.87
N GLU A 54 9.80 -16.58 -8.74
CA GLU A 54 10.10 -17.80 -8.00
C GLU A 54 9.40 -17.73 -6.65
N ASN A 55 8.81 -18.84 -6.25
CA ASN A 55 8.17 -18.96 -4.96
C ASN A 55 9.27 -18.89 -3.88
N VAL A 56 9.68 -17.69 -3.53
CA VAL A 56 10.48 -17.48 -2.33
C VAL A 56 9.53 -17.80 -1.16
N THR A 57 9.66 -18.98 -0.61
CA THR A 57 9.03 -19.34 0.67
C THR A 57 9.91 -18.74 1.75
N ASN A 58 9.62 -17.51 2.13
CA ASN A 58 10.28 -16.91 3.29
C ASN A 58 9.86 -17.67 4.54
N THR A 59 10.81 -17.95 5.43
CA THR A 59 10.52 -18.48 6.76
C THR A 59 9.87 -17.38 7.60
N GLU A 60 9.25 -17.72 8.73
CA GLU A 60 8.69 -16.72 9.65
C GLU A 60 9.76 -15.71 10.11
N ASP A 61 10.97 -16.17 10.39
CA ASP A 61 12.12 -15.32 10.75
C ASP A 61 12.55 -14.39 9.61
N ASP A 62 12.43 -14.83 8.35
CA ASP A 62 12.73 -14.00 7.19
C ASP A 62 11.70 -12.88 7.02
N SER A 63 10.43 -13.14 7.30
CA SER A 63 9.36 -12.14 7.22
C SER A 63 9.61 -10.96 8.14
N VAL A 64 10.05 -11.23 9.37
CA VAL A 64 10.40 -10.18 10.35
C VAL A 64 11.59 -9.37 9.86
N LYS A 65 12.68 -10.03 9.44
CA LYS A 65 13.89 -9.35 8.96
C LYS A 65 13.62 -8.48 7.74
N ILE A 66 12.83 -8.97 6.80
CA ILE A 66 12.47 -8.23 5.58
C ILE A 66 11.66 -6.98 5.94
N ALA A 67 10.66 -7.11 6.81
CA ALA A 67 9.83 -5.99 7.22
C ALA A 67 10.62 -4.95 8.02
N ASP A 68 11.47 -5.37 8.97
CA ASP A 68 12.33 -4.49 9.75
C ASP A 68 13.33 -3.74 8.85
N SER A 69 14.01 -4.46 7.95
CA SER A 69 14.95 -3.85 7.01
C SER A 69 14.25 -2.81 6.13
N PHE A 70 13.06 -3.13 5.62
CA PHE A 70 12.26 -2.20 4.83
C PHE A 70 11.88 -0.94 5.63
N GLY A 71 11.45 -1.09 6.88
CA GLY A 71 11.14 0.03 7.77
C GLY A 71 12.35 0.93 8.05
N ILE A 72 13.51 0.32 8.30
CA ILE A 72 14.79 1.03 8.51
C ILE A 72 15.21 1.76 7.23
N ASP A 73 15.14 1.12 6.08
CA ASP A 73 15.52 1.71 4.78
C ASP A 73 14.60 2.89 4.40
N CYS A 74 13.34 2.85 4.81
CA CYS A 74 12.42 3.99 4.70
C CYS A 74 12.79 5.15 5.62
N GLY A 75 13.64 4.94 6.63
CA GLY A 75 14.01 5.92 7.63
C GLY A 75 12.97 6.09 8.75
N ALA A 76 12.08 5.12 8.95
CA ALA A 76 11.09 5.16 10.01
C ALA A 76 11.73 4.95 11.39
N ASN A 77 11.30 5.76 12.37
CA ASN A 77 11.71 5.61 13.75
C ASN A 77 10.79 4.60 14.46
N ILE A 78 11.24 3.36 14.56
CA ILE A 78 10.48 2.27 15.16
C ILE A 78 10.91 2.11 16.62
N LYS A 79 9.95 2.10 17.54
CA LYS A 79 10.17 1.99 18.99
C LYS A 79 9.35 0.85 19.56
N ASN A 80 9.76 0.37 20.72
CA ASN A 80 9.01 -0.58 21.54
C ASN A 80 8.77 0.04 22.92
N ILE A 81 7.76 0.90 23.03
CA ILE A 81 7.42 1.63 24.27
C ILE A 81 6.21 0.98 24.95
N ASP A 82 5.21 0.59 24.15
CA ASP A 82 3.98 -0.06 24.62
C ASP A 82 3.83 -1.42 23.96
N ASN A 83 3.76 -2.47 24.76
CA ASN A 83 3.58 -3.84 24.29
C ASN A 83 2.12 -4.21 23.99
N ASN A 84 1.16 -3.33 24.26
CA ASN A 84 -0.26 -3.63 24.06
C ASN A 84 -0.80 -3.22 22.69
N LYS A 85 -0.11 -2.29 21.98
CA LYS A 85 -0.62 -1.70 20.75
C LYS A 85 0.49 -1.42 19.75
N ALA A 86 0.25 -1.75 18.48
CA ALA A 86 0.93 -1.14 17.35
C ALA A 86 0.23 0.19 17.02
N TYR A 87 0.97 1.26 16.77
CA TYR A 87 0.43 2.53 16.32
C TYR A 87 1.51 3.45 15.74
N TYR A 88 1.11 4.30 14.82
CA TYR A 88 1.91 5.43 14.36
C TYR A 88 1.57 6.69 15.18
N HIS A 89 2.59 7.33 15.77
CA HIS A 89 2.44 8.57 16.54
C HIS A 89 2.74 9.79 15.69
N ILE A 90 1.68 10.46 15.18
CA ILE A 90 1.78 11.53 14.19
C ILE A 90 2.64 12.72 14.68
N LYS A 91 2.45 13.17 15.93
CA LYS A 91 3.13 14.38 16.45
C LYS A 91 4.63 14.17 16.66
N GLU A 92 5.03 13.01 17.13
CA GLU A 92 6.42 12.67 17.43
C GLU A 92 7.10 11.86 16.31
N ASP A 93 6.35 11.55 15.26
CA ASP A 93 6.82 10.89 14.04
C ASP A 93 7.58 9.58 14.31
N PHE A 94 6.97 8.69 15.08
CA PHE A 94 7.50 7.35 15.33
C PHE A 94 6.42 6.29 15.24
N ILE A 95 6.82 5.06 14.99
CA ILE A 95 5.99 3.87 15.04
C ILE A 95 6.28 3.15 16.36
N ASN A 96 5.23 2.87 17.14
CA ASN A 96 5.32 1.90 18.23
C ASN A 96 4.92 0.53 17.73
N LEU A 97 5.77 -0.45 17.95
CA LEU A 97 5.49 -1.83 17.62
C LEU A 97 5.76 -2.71 18.86
N PRO A 98 4.81 -3.56 19.30
CA PRO A 98 5.04 -4.53 20.36
C PRO A 98 6.21 -5.47 20.03
N LYS A 99 6.76 -6.13 21.05
CA LYS A 99 7.81 -7.14 20.85
C LYS A 99 7.28 -8.30 20.01
N ILE A 100 8.16 -8.86 19.19
CA ILE A 100 7.81 -9.94 18.24
C ILE A 100 7.14 -11.14 18.92
N GLU A 101 7.53 -11.46 20.13
CA GLU A 101 7.00 -12.59 20.90
C GLU A 101 5.51 -12.45 21.26
N LEU A 102 4.93 -11.27 21.07
CA LEU A 102 3.52 -10.97 21.32
C LEU A 102 2.64 -11.14 20.08
N PHE A 103 3.23 -11.42 18.93
CA PHE A 103 2.51 -11.69 17.69
C PHE A 103 2.34 -13.19 17.45
N GLU A 104 1.28 -13.57 16.77
CA GLU A 104 0.99 -14.97 16.45
C GLU A 104 2.03 -15.59 15.50
N SER A 105 2.65 -14.75 14.64
CA SER A 105 3.64 -15.17 13.65
C SER A 105 4.49 -14.00 13.18
N GLY A 106 5.62 -14.29 12.53
CA GLY A 106 6.46 -13.28 11.88
C GLY A 106 5.73 -12.55 10.75
N VAL A 107 4.81 -13.22 10.05
CA VAL A 107 3.95 -12.60 9.03
C VAL A 107 2.97 -11.62 9.67
N SER A 108 2.40 -11.97 10.82
CA SER A 108 1.52 -11.06 11.58
C SER A 108 2.28 -9.81 12.01
N TYR A 109 3.47 -9.96 12.60
CA TYR A 109 4.36 -8.84 12.96
C TYR A 109 4.64 -7.94 11.75
N ALA A 110 5.05 -8.51 10.61
CA ALA A 110 5.33 -7.79 9.39
C ALA A 110 4.08 -7.02 8.89
N GLY A 111 2.91 -7.63 8.96
CA GLY A 111 1.65 -6.99 8.57
C GLY A 111 1.36 -5.74 9.40
N TYR A 112 1.49 -5.80 10.72
CA TYR A 112 1.31 -4.64 11.60
C TYR A 112 2.36 -3.56 11.33
N LEU A 113 3.64 -3.92 11.19
CA LEU A 113 4.69 -2.95 10.88
C LEU A 113 4.42 -2.22 9.56
N LEU A 114 4.05 -2.94 8.51
CA LEU A 114 3.78 -2.35 7.20
C LEU A 114 2.50 -1.50 7.19
N HIS A 115 1.49 -1.84 8.02
CA HIS A 115 0.31 -1.01 8.24
C HIS A 115 0.70 0.34 8.88
N GLU A 116 1.48 0.32 9.95
CA GLU A 116 1.93 1.55 10.60
C GLU A 116 2.89 2.37 9.73
N LEU A 117 3.69 1.71 8.88
CA LEU A 117 4.51 2.39 7.86
C LEU A 117 3.66 3.08 6.79
N ALA A 118 2.53 2.51 6.43
CA ALA A 118 1.60 3.18 5.52
C ALA A 118 1.02 4.46 6.16
N HIS A 119 0.64 4.43 7.44
CA HIS A 119 0.28 5.64 8.18
C HIS A 119 1.45 6.63 8.27
N TRP A 120 2.63 6.16 8.64
CA TRP A 120 3.85 6.98 8.71
C TRP A 120 4.12 7.72 7.40
N SER A 121 3.88 7.10 6.25
CA SER A 121 4.03 7.75 4.94
C SER A 121 3.13 8.98 4.77
N GLY A 122 2.03 9.07 5.52
CA GLY A 122 1.07 10.19 5.49
C GLY A 122 1.51 11.45 6.22
N HIS A 123 2.63 11.43 6.96
CA HIS A 123 3.11 12.58 7.71
C HIS A 123 3.34 13.81 6.81
N LYS A 124 3.20 15.03 7.41
CA LYS A 124 3.37 16.32 6.71
C LYS A 124 4.72 16.47 5.99
N ASN A 125 5.77 15.82 6.48
CA ASN A 125 7.08 15.86 5.87
C ASN A 125 7.26 14.86 4.73
N ARG A 126 6.24 14.05 4.42
CA ARG A 126 6.22 13.02 3.36
C ARG A 126 5.05 13.26 2.40
N LEU A 127 3.97 12.50 2.48
CA LEU A 127 2.83 12.62 1.55
C LEU A 127 1.75 13.61 2.01
N ASP A 128 1.88 14.16 3.22
CA ASP A 128 0.98 15.17 3.81
C ASP A 128 -0.51 14.83 3.69
N ARG A 129 -0.86 13.57 4.05
CA ARG A 129 -2.25 13.10 3.97
C ARG A 129 -3.11 13.53 5.16
N PHE A 130 -2.51 13.86 6.32
CA PHE A 130 -3.20 14.26 7.55
C PHE A 130 -3.49 15.78 7.57
N THR A 131 -4.10 16.32 6.52
CA THR A 131 -4.42 17.76 6.44
C THR A 131 -5.64 18.14 7.26
N GLU A 132 -5.76 19.42 7.67
CA GLU A 132 -6.94 19.94 8.39
C GLU A 132 -8.26 19.80 7.60
N ALA A 133 -8.19 19.74 6.27
CA ALA A 133 -9.34 19.46 5.39
C ALA A 133 -9.79 17.99 5.42
N GLY A 134 -9.04 17.14 6.13
CA GLY A 134 -9.41 15.84 6.63
C GLY A 134 -9.51 14.71 5.61
N THR A 135 -8.48 13.88 5.56
CA THR A 135 -8.73 12.47 5.27
C THR A 135 -9.54 11.92 6.43
N SER A 136 -10.74 11.36 6.18
CA SER A 136 -11.51 10.74 7.26
C SER A 136 -10.73 9.55 7.82
N TYR A 137 -10.83 9.30 9.13
CA TYR A 137 -10.16 8.17 9.78
C TYR A 137 -10.42 6.84 9.03
N PRO A 138 -11.65 6.49 8.64
CA PRO A 138 -11.91 5.25 7.88
C PRO A 138 -11.18 5.18 6.53
N PHE A 139 -11.02 6.31 5.85
CA PHE A 139 -10.28 6.34 4.59
C PHE A 139 -8.78 6.14 4.79
N GLU A 140 -8.20 6.70 5.84
CA GLU A 140 -6.78 6.51 6.15
C GLU A 140 -6.49 5.06 6.58
N GLU A 141 -7.40 4.43 7.35
CA GLU A 141 -7.31 2.99 7.64
C GLU A 141 -7.34 2.16 6.36
N LEU A 142 -8.23 2.50 5.41
CA LEU A 142 -8.27 1.80 4.12
C LEU A 142 -6.96 1.96 3.34
N VAL A 143 -6.34 3.15 3.36
CA VAL A 143 -5.02 3.39 2.75
C VAL A 143 -3.96 2.53 3.43
N ALA A 144 -3.97 2.44 4.76
CA ALA A 144 -3.00 1.66 5.53
C ALA A 144 -3.16 0.16 5.27
N GLU A 145 -4.39 -0.37 5.26
CA GLU A 145 -4.68 -1.78 4.98
C GLU A 145 -4.28 -2.18 3.56
N LEU A 146 -4.67 -1.39 2.56
CA LEU A 146 -4.29 -1.67 1.17
C LEU A 146 -2.77 -1.55 0.98
N GLY A 147 -2.14 -0.55 1.60
CA GLY A 147 -0.70 -0.33 1.57
C GLY A 147 0.05 -1.53 2.17
N ALA A 148 -0.35 -1.97 3.35
CA ALA A 148 0.24 -3.14 4.01
C ALA A 148 0.10 -4.42 3.15
N THR A 149 -1.09 -4.67 2.61
CA THR A 149 -1.36 -5.83 1.76
C THR A 149 -0.47 -5.83 0.49
N MET A 150 -0.35 -4.67 -0.16
CA MET A 150 0.51 -4.52 -1.34
C MET A 150 1.98 -4.72 -1.00
N LEU A 151 2.45 -4.17 0.13
CA LEU A 151 3.84 -4.31 0.58
C LEU A 151 4.16 -5.75 0.98
N LEU A 152 3.27 -6.45 1.71
CA LEU A 152 3.44 -7.87 2.04
C LEU A 152 3.64 -8.71 0.78
N SER A 153 2.83 -8.47 -0.24
CA SER A 153 2.94 -9.16 -1.53
C SER A 153 4.22 -8.78 -2.29
N GLN A 154 4.56 -7.49 -2.33
CA GLN A 154 5.74 -6.98 -3.04
C GLN A 154 7.05 -7.46 -2.41
N LEU A 155 7.10 -7.55 -1.09
CA LEU A 155 8.24 -8.04 -0.32
C LEU A 155 8.31 -9.59 -0.28
N GLY A 156 7.33 -10.29 -0.86
CA GLY A 156 7.28 -11.74 -0.90
C GLY A 156 6.97 -12.39 0.45
N ILE A 157 6.46 -11.62 1.43
CA ILE A 157 6.14 -12.11 2.77
C ILE A 157 4.83 -12.90 2.76
N GLU A 158 3.80 -12.38 2.13
CA GLU A 158 2.51 -13.05 2.00
C GLU A 158 1.93 -12.85 0.59
N LYS A 159 1.30 -13.90 0.04
CA LYS A 159 0.76 -13.88 -1.32
C LYS A 159 -0.77 -13.80 -1.37
N THR A 160 -1.42 -14.09 -0.25
CA THR A 160 -2.88 -14.12 -0.15
C THR A 160 -3.36 -12.98 0.75
N PRO A 161 -4.32 -12.14 0.29
CA PRO A 161 -4.95 -11.15 1.16
C PRO A 161 -5.57 -11.84 2.36
N ARG A 162 -5.34 -11.32 3.56
CA ARG A 162 -5.95 -11.85 4.79
C ARG A 162 -7.45 -11.55 4.78
N LEU A 163 -8.26 -12.45 5.35
CA LEU A 163 -9.72 -12.29 5.41
C LEU A 163 -10.16 -11.08 6.25
N ASP A 164 -9.37 -10.69 7.24
CA ASP A 164 -9.59 -9.52 8.07
C ASP A 164 -9.46 -8.21 7.26
N HIS A 165 -8.53 -8.12 6.29
CA HIS A 165 -8.45 -7.00 5.36
C HIS A 165 -9.71 -6.84 4.50
N ALA A 166 -10.39 -7.94 4.15
CA ALA A 166 -11.62 -7.90 3.38
C ALA A 166 -12.81 -7.30 4.15
N GLN A 167 -12.80 -7.30 5.48
CA GLN A 167 -13.88 -6.74 6.30
C GLN A 167 -13.89 -5.20 6.25
N TYR A 168 -12.73 -4.55 6.19
CA TYR A 168 -12.62 -3.09 6.04
C TYR A 168 -13.05 -2.59 4.64
N LEU A 169 -12.93 -3.44 3.61
CA LEU A 169 -13.33 -3.10 2.24
C LEU A 169 -14.85 -3.15 2.03
N ASN A 170 -15.59 -3.77 2.94
CA ASN A 170 -17.05 -3.95 2.86
C ASN A 170 -17.84 -3.08 3.85
N SER A 171 -17.18 -2.24 4.64
CA SER A 171 -17.79 -1.28 5.56
C SER A 171 -17.83 0.12 4.96
#